data_0429f1c6ad9483c95f516fdaa9e326f9
#
_entry.id   0429f1c6ad9483c95f516fdaa9e326f9
#
_cell.length_a   1.000
_cell.length_b   1.000
_cell.length_c   1.000
_cell.angle_alpha   90.00
_cell.angle_beta   90.00
_cell.angle_gamma   90.00
#
_symmetry.space_group_name_H-M   'P 1'
#
loop_
_entity.id
_entity.type
_entity.pdbx_description
1 polymer ?
#
loop_
_entity_poly.entity_id
_entity_poly.type
_entity_poly.pdbx_seq_one_letter_code
_entity_poly.pdbx_strand_id
1 'polypeptide(L)'
;MVKMKDFAVRRGRKKNKNKENRMEKGYLALVLHCHLPYVRHPEHDRFLEEDWLYEAITETYIPLINVFEGLVNDDVDFRLTMSLTPTLISMLTDPLLQQRYLRHINRLIELAEKEIVRTKNEPEFNTLARIYSDLFRNARYVFEEKYARNLVGAFRLFQDLGKLEIVTCGATHGFLPLMKNEKAVRAQVKVAVELHTKHLGRPPKGIWLPECGYYKGLDEILSEAGLHYFFTDSHGIFHATPRPKYGVYAPIFCHSGVAAFGRDIESSKQVWSSVEGYPGDYNYRDFYRDVGFDLNFDYVKPYLHPDGIRVNLGIKYYKITGNTNRKKPYNRQRALEQAAVHAGNFLFNREKQVEWLSGAFQDRKPIIVAPYDAELYGHWWFEGPDWINYLIRKTVYDQKTVRLITPIEYLKENPRCQIATPSASSWGFKGYSEVWLNGANDWIYRHLHKAVDRMVQLAKAFPEADGTMRRALNQAARELLLAQSSDWAFIMKTGSHVEYAERRTKEHLLWFTKLFDDIKANHIDEMWLNDLEYHDNIFPDIDYRVYA
;
A
#
# COMPACT_ATOMS: atom_id res chain seq x y z
N MET A 1 13.32 -5.35 24.07
CA MET A 1 14.56 -4.59 23.76
C MET A 1 15.85 -5.44 23.75
N VAL A 2 15.87 -6.65 24.30
CA VAL A 2 17.12 -7.45 24.45
C VAL A 2 17.47 -8.27 23.20
N LYS A 3 16.50 -8.69 22.36
CA LYS A 3 16.78 -9.50 21.14
C LYS A 3 17.16 -8.69 19.87
N MET A 4 16.98 -7.37 19.85
CA MET A 4 17.40 -6.53 18.71
C MET A 4 18.93 -6.31 18.63
N LYS A 5 19.68 -6.45 19.72
CA LYS A 5 21.15 -6.30 19.73
C LYS A 5 21.88 -7.48 19.08
N ASP A 6 21.30 -8.68 19.06
CA ASP A 6 21.96 -9.87 18.51
C ASP A 6 22.04 -9.88 16.98
N PHE A 7 21.13 -9.17 16.29
CA PHE A 7 21.17 -9.01 14.84
C PHE A 7 22.30 -8.11 14.36
N ALA A 8 22.68 -7.11 15.16
CA ALA A 8 23.74 -6.16 14.80
C ALA A 8 25.17 -6.71 15.04
N VAL A 9 25.34 -7.64 15.98
CA VAL A 9 26.67 -8.14 16.40
C VAL A 9 27.25 -9.20 15.44
N ARG A 10 26.41 -9.91 14.66
CA ARG A 10 26.91 -10.91 13.69
C ARG A 10 27.52 -10.35 12.40
N ARG A 11 27.49 -9.03 12.16
CA ARG A 11 28.08 -8.37 10.99
C ARG A 11 29.61 -8.22 11.01
N GLY A 12 30.29 -8.67 12.04
CA GLY A 12 31.72 -8.45 12.25
C GLY A 12 32.69 -9.38 11.53
N ARG A 13 32.28 -10.45 10.84
CA ARG A 13 33.23 -11.39 10.18
C ARG A 13 32.54 -12.27 9.14
N LYS A 14 32.53 -11.80 7.89
CA LYS A 14 32.82 -12.53 6.64
C LYS A 14 32.64 -11.58 5.46
N LYS A 15 33.74 -10.93 5.04
CA LYS A 15 33.82 -10.34 3.69
C LYS A 15 33.63 -11.51 2.71
N ASN A 16 32.52 -11.48 2.01
CA ASN A 16 32.18 -12.44 0.97
C ASN A 16 33.23 -12.39 -0.15
N LYS A 17 34.02 -13.47 -0.28
CA LYS A 17 34.99 -13.68 -1.36
C LYS A 17 34.36 -14.17 -2.67
N ASN A 18 33.04 -14.12 -2.82
CA ASN A 18 32.33 -14.53 -4.05
C ASN A 18 31.56 -13.35 -4.69
N LYS A 19 32.26 -12.20 -4.89
CA LYS A 19 31.90 -11.29 -5.98
C LYS A 19 32.60 -11.77 -7.26
N GLU A 20 32.28 -12.98 -7.73
CA GLU A 20 32.46 -13.27 -9.15
C GLU A 20 31.63 -12.25 -9.92
N ASN A 21 32.23 -11.64 -10.96
CA ASN A 21 31.64 -10.66 -11.85
C ASN A 21 30.28 -11.16 -12.38
N ARG A 22 29.20 -10.95 -11.63
CA ARG A 22 27.84 -11.06 -12.17
C ARG A 22 27.66 -9.88 -13.13
N MET A 23 27.79 -10.15 -14.42
CA MET A 23 27.42 -9.18 -15.45
C MET A 23 25.95 -9.36 -15.77
N GLU A 24 25.05 -8.89 -14.87
CA GLU A 24 23.62 -8.79 -15.18
C GLU A 24 23.41 -7.95 -16.44
N LYS A 25 22.45 -8.33 -17.27
CA LYS A 25 22.07 -7.61 -18.50
C LYS A 25 21.06 -6.49 -18.24
N GLY A 26 20.32 -6.57 -17.14
CA GLY A 26 19.32 -5.58 -16.74
C GLY A 26 18.74 -5.84 -15.35
N TYR A 27 17.74 -5.06 -15.01
CA TYR A 27 17.21 -4.98 -13.66
C TYR A 27 15.70 -5.19 -13.60
N LEU A 28 15.25 -5.72 -12.46
CA LEU A 28 13.85 -5.80 -12.08
C LEU A 28 13.65 -5.01 -10.78
N ALA A 29 12.81 -3.99 -10.83
CA ALA A 29 12.33 -3.25 -9.66
C ALA A 29 10.91 -3.72 -9.32
N LEU A 30 10.79 -4.56 -8.29
CA LEU A 30 9.50 -4.90 -7.70
C LEU A 30 9.08 -3.77 -6.77
N VAL A 31 7.86 -3.28 -6.94
CA VAL A 31 7.30 -2.18 -6.15
C VAL A 31 5.96 -2.62 -5.58
N LEU A 32 5.83 -2.60 -4.25
CA LEU A 32 4.59 -2.93 -3.55
C LEU A 32 3.99 -1.65 -2.96
N HIS A 33 2.79 -1.33 -3.38
CA HIS A 33 2.03 -0.20 -2.85
C HIS A 33 1.13 -0.66 -1.71
N CYS A 34 1.47 -0.28 -0.46
CA CYS A 34 0.70 -0.61 0.74
C CYS A 34 -0.19 0.58 1.10
N HIS A 35 -1.48 0.42 0.91
CA HIS A 35 -2.44 1.49 1.15
C HIS A 35 -3.80 0.98 1.60
N LEU A 36 -4.38 1.70 2.55
CA LEU A 36 -5.80 1.61 2.92
C LEU A 36 -6.31 3.02 3.22
N PRO A 37 -7.60 3.32 2.95
CA PRO A 37 -8.23 4.54 3.42
C PRO A 37 -8.18 4.63 4.94
N TYR A 38 -8.25 5.83 5.48
CA TYR A 38 -8.27 6.02 6.93
C TYR A 38 -9.60 5.56 7.50
N VAL A 39 -9.61 4.40 8.14
CA VAL A 39 -10.75 3.75 8.76
C VAL A 39 -10.54 3.66 10.27
N ARG A 40 -11.07 4.61 11.00
CA ARG A 40 -11.06 4.68 12.47
C ARG A 40 -12.36 5.24 12.97
N HIS A 41 -13.09 4.45 13.77
CA HIS A 41 -14.43 4.75 14.23
C HIS A 41 -14.51 4.56 15.76
N PRO A 42 -13.92 5.49 16.56
CA PRO A 42 -13.84 5.33 18.01
C PRO A 42 -15.21 5.37 18.69
N GLU A 43 -16.22 5.93 18.04
CA GLU A 43 -17.62 6.02 18.49
C GLU A 43 -18.35 4.66 18.49
N HIS A 44 -17.76 3.62 17.86
CA HIS A 44 -18.30 2.26 17.83
C HIS A 44 -17.32 1.29 18.50
N ASP A 45 -17.83 0.26 19.17
CA ASP A 45 -16.99 -0.82 19.71
C ASP A 45 -16.36 -1.69 18.60
N ARG A 46 -17.05 -1.81 17.48
CA ARG A 46 -16.63 -2.50 16.27
C ARG A 46 -17.25 -1.81 15.07
N PHE A 47 -16.49 -1.65 14.00
CA PHE A 47 -16.93 -1.08 12.74
C PHE A 47 -16.46 -1.95 11.57
N LEU A 48 -17.34 -2.14 10.56
CA LEU A 48 -17.09 -3.11 9.48
C LEU A 48 -15.85 -2.80 8.66
N GLU A 49 -15.67 -1.52 8.31
CA GLU A 49 -14.58 -1.10 7.45
C GLU A 49 -13.21 -1.13 8.15
N GLU A 50 -13.17 -1.19 9.51
CA GLU A 50 -11.92 -1.45 10.23
C GLU A 50 -11.41 -2.89 9.97
N ASP A 51 -12.29 -3.83 9.61
CA ASP A 51 -11.89 -5.19 9.25
C ASP A 51 -10.94 -5.20 8.03
N TRP A 52 -10.99 -4.21 7.11
CA TRP A 52 -10.02 -4.09 6.02
C TRP A 52 -8.58 -4.00 6.51
N LEU A 53 -8.34 -3.20 7.56
CA LEU A 53 -7.01 -3.09 8.18
C LEU A 53 -6.61 -4.42 8.83
N TYR A 54 -7.53 -5.09 9.52
CA TYR A 54 -7.24 -6.34 10.24
C TYR A 54 -6.95 -7.49 9.28
N GLU A 55 -7.68 -7.57 8.18
CA GLU A 55 -7.43 -8.52 7.10
C GLU A 55 -6.07 -8.25 6.45
N ALA A 56 -5.74 -7.00 6.11
CA ALA A 56 -4.46 -6.64 5.52
C ALA A 56 -3.27 -6.94 6.46
N ILE A 57 -3.40 -6.67 7.76
CA ILE A 57 -2.36 -7.03 8.74
C ILE A 57 -2.14 -8.55 8.76
N THR A 58 -3.24 -9.33 8.82
CA THR A 58 -3.21 -10.79 8.98
C THR A 58 -2.76 -11.50 7.72
N GLU A 59 -3.27 -11.08 6.57
CA GLU A 59 -3.15 -11.81 5.31
C GLU A 59 -2.02 -11.29 4.42
N THR A 60 -1.62 -10.01 4.55
CA THR A 60 -0.58 -9.38 3.71
C THR A 60 0.65 -8.95 4.48
N TYR A 61 0.53 -8.03 5.44
CA TYR A 61 1.70 -7.37 6.01
C TYR A 61 2.54 -8.31 6.87
N ILE A 62 1.93 -9.11 7.73
CA ILE A 62 2.64 -10.10 8.53
C ILE A 62 3.24 -11.22 7.68
N PRO A 63 2.52 -11.82 6.71
CA PRO A 63 3.12 -12.75 5.76
C PRO A 63 4.31 -12.19 4.99
N LEU A 64 4.26 -10.95 4.51
CA LEU A 64 5.40 -10.30 3.85
C LEU A 64 6.58 -10.09 4.82
N ILE A 65 6.33 -9.66 6.06
CA ILE A 65 7.38 -9.55 7.10
C ILE A 65 8.04 -10.91 7.32
N ASN A 66 7.27 -12.00 7.42
CA ASN A 66 7.81 -13.36 7.59
C ASN A 66 8.68 -13.78 6.39
N VAL A 67 8.26 -13.43 5.17
CA VAL A 67 9.04 -13.68 3.95
C VAL A 67 10.37 -12.92 4.01
N PHE A 68 10.35 -11.62 4.32
CA PHE A 68 11.56 -10.81 4.38
C PHE A 68 12.51 -11.27 5.48
N GLU A 69 11.99 -11.70 6.64
CA GLU A 69 12.79 -12.30 7.69
C GLU A 69 13.46 -13.61 7.24
N GLY A 70 12.70 -14.50 6.58
CA GLY A 70 13.23 -15.73 6.05
C GLY A 70 14.36 -15.47 5.03
N LEU A 71 14.17 -14.50 4.14
CA LEU A 71 15.20 -14.10 3.17
C LEU A 71 16.44 -13.51 3.85
N VAL A 72 16.27 -12.70 4.89
CA VAL A 72 17.41 -12.14 5.67
C VAL A 72 18.13 -13.22 6.45
N ASN A 73 17.41 -14.14 7.10
CA ASN A 73 17.99 -15.25 7.85
C ASN A 73 18.82 -16.19 6.98
N ASP A 74 18.38 -16.40 5.74
CA ASP A 74 19.06 -17.22 4.74
C ASP A 74 20.15 -16.45 3.95
N ASP A 75 20.47 -15.21 4.37
CA ASP A 75 21.46 -14.32 3.74
C ASP A 75 21.20 -14.08 2.24
N VAL A 76 19.94 -14.04 1.82
CA VAL A 76 19.54 -13.73 0.44
C VAL A 76 19.81 -12.25 0.15
N ASP A 77 20.54 -11.96 -0.94
CA ASP A 77 20.78 -10.58 -1.34
C ASP A 77 19.67 -10.08 -2.27
N PHE A 78 18.65 -9.47 -1.68
CA PHE A 78 17.49 -8.95 -2.42
C PHE A 78 17.28 -7.44 -2.22
N ARG A 79 16.57 -6.86 -3.15
CA ARG A 79 16.06 -5.49 -3.11
C ARG A 79 14.59 -5.47 -3.49
N LEU A 80 13.81 -4.66 -2.81
CA LEU A 80 12.39 -4.42 -3.09
C LEU A 80 12.04 -3.00 -2.66
N THR A 81 11.11 -2.37 -3.37
CA THR A 81 10.57 -1.05 -3.00
C THR A 81 9.16 -1.23 -2.45
N MET A 82 8.85 -0.56 -1.35
CA MET A 82 7.49 -0.52 -0.79
C MET A 82 7.05 0.92 -0.57
N SER A 83 5.83 1.26 -0.92
CA SER A 83 5.24 2.47 -0.37
C SER A 83 4.44 2.12 0.88
N LEU A 84 4.68 2.84 1.97
CA LEU A 84 3.81 2.82 3.13
C LEU A 84 3.09 4.17 3.17
N THR A 85 1.78 4.14 2.89
CA THR A 85 1.01 5.39 2.86
C THR A 85 0.88 6.00 4.26
N PRO A 86 0.81 7.33 4.37
CA PRO A 86 0.69 7.97 5.67
C PRO A 86 -0.58 7.58 6.43
N THR A 87 -1.69 7.31 5.74
CA THR A 87 -2.91 6.76 6.35
C THR A 87 -2.65 5.41 6.99
N LEU A 88 -1.99 4.50 6.26
CA LEU A 88 -1.64 3.17 6.77
C LEU A 88 -0.67 3.26 7.96
N ILE A 89 0.38 4.09 7.88
CA ILE A 89 1.30 4.31 9.00
C ILE A 89 0.53 4.79 10.24
N SER A 90 -0.38 5.75 10.08
CA SER A 90 -1.19 6.30 11.17
C SER A 90 -2.07 5.22 11.81
N MET A 91 -2.73 4.40 11.01
CA MET A 91 -3.58 3.31 11.51
C MET A 91 -2.77 2.20 12.19
N LEU A 92 -1.64 1.78 11.62
CA LEU A 92 -0.76 0.76 12.21
C LEU A 92 -0.15 1.20 13.54
N THR A 93 -0.06 2.50 13.78
CA THR A 93 0.48 3.08 15.03
C THR A 93 -0.60 3.57 16.00
N ASP A 94 -1.88 3.49 15.63
CA ASP A 94 -2.99 3.91 16.50
C ASP A 94 -3.27 2.87 17.60
N PRO A 95 -3.22 3.24 18.90
CA PRO A 95 -3.39 2.28 19.99
C PRO A 95 -4.79 1.63 20.03
N LEU A 96 -5.84 2.36 19.62
CA LEU A 96 -7.21 1.83 19.57
C LEU A 96 -7.32 0.72 18.53
N LEU A 97 -6.83 0.97 17.31
CA LEU A 97 -6.87 -0.01 16.22
C LEU A 97 -5.97 -1.21 16.53
N GLN A 98 -4.81 -1.01 17.16
CA GLN A 98 -3.93 -2.08 17.63
C GLN A 98 -4.63 -2.98 18.66
N GLN A 99 -5.35 -2.41 19.62
CA GLN A 99 -6.10 -3.18 20.60
C GLN A 99 -7.27 -3.94 19.95
N ARG A 100 -7.96 -3.31 19.00
CA ARG A 100 -9.06 -3.93 18.26
C ARG A 100 -8.56 -5.07 17.38
N TYR A 101 -7.43 -4.90 16.73
CA TYR A 101 -6.78 -6.00 15.98
C TYR A 101 -6.47 -7.20 16.87
N LEU A 102 -5.97 -7.01 18.09
CA LEU A 102 -5.74 -8.13 19.01
C LEU A 102 -7.05 -8.84 19.40
N ARG A 103 -8.13 -8.11 19.60
CA ARG A 103 -9.45 -8.73 19.82
C ARG A 103 -9.90 -9.53 18.60
N HIS A 104 -9.72 -8.97 17.42
CA HIS A 104 -10.07 -9.62 16.15
C HIS A 104 -9.29 -10.92 15.96
N ILE A 105 -7.96 -10.90 16.02
CA ILE A 105 -7.14 -12.09 15.78
C ILE A 105 -7.36 -13.19 16.83
N ASN A 106 -7.63 -12.84 18.10
CA ASN A 106 -7.98 -13.82 19.13
C ASN A 106 -9.30 -14.55 18.83
N ARG A 107 -10.31 -13.84 18.28
CA ARG A 107 -11.58 -14.44 17.83
C ARG A 107 -11.38 -15.39 16.65
N LEU A 108 -10.49 -15.02 15.71
CA LEU A 108 -10.15 -15.91 14.59
C LEU A 108 -9.41 -17.17 15.06
N ILE A 109 -8.52 -17.07 16.06
CA ILE A 109 -7.87 -18.22 16.68
C ILE A 109 -8.91 -19.15 17.31
N GLU A 110 -9.84 -18.59 18.10
CA GLU A 110 -10.92 -19.37 18.72
C GLU A 110 -11.78 -20.08 17.67
N LEU A 111 -12.17 -19.37 16.59
CA LEU A 111 -12.92 -19.98 15.50
C LEU A 111 -12.14 -21.11 14.83
N ALA A 112 -10.84 -20.90 14.55
CA ALA A 112 -10.00 -21.93 13.92
C ALA A 112 -9.87 -23.18 14.81
N GLU A 113 -9.80 -23.03 16.13
CA GLU A 113 -9.82 -24.16 17.09
C GLU A 113 -11.14 -24.92 17.06
N LYS A 114 -12.28 -24.22 17.01
CA LYS A 114 -13.59 -24.84 16.82
C LYS A 114 -13.69 -25.57 15.47
N GLU A 115 -13.13 -24.99 14.42
CA GLU A 115 -13.08 -25.61 13.08
C GLU A 115 -12.26 -26.91 13.08
N ILE A 116 -11.13 -26.98 13.81
CA ILE A 116 -10.37 -28.22 13.98
C ILE A 116 -11.26 -29.34 14.60
N VAL A 117 -12.10 -28.98 15.56
CA VAL A 117 -13.03 -29.95 16.20
C VAL A 117 -14.17 -30.33 15.25
N ARG A 118 -14.79 -29.33 14.59
CA ARG A 118 -15.90 -29.55 13.65
C ARG A 118 -15.48 -30.48 12.50
N THR A 119 -14.30 -30.26 11.94
CA THR A 119 -13.80 -30.96 10.73
C THR A 119 -13.04 -32.25 11.04
N LYS A 120 -13.03 -32.73 12.31
CA LYS A 120 -12.21 -33.90 12.73
C LYS A 120 -12.39 -35.15 11.88
N ASN A 121 -13.58 -35.36 11.29
CA ASN A 121 -13.92 -36.49 10.42
C ASN A 121 -13.76 -36.17 8.92
N GLU A 122 -13.26 -34.96 8.57
CA GLU A 122 -13.09 -34.48 7.21
C GLU A 122 -11.60 -34.13 6.99
N PRO A 123 -10.73 -35.12 6.65
CA PRO A 123 -9.26 -34.95 6.72
C PRO A 123 -8.73 -33.76 5.95
N GLU A 124 -9.27 -33.47 4.75
CA GLU A 124 -8.81 -32.33 3.93
C GLU A 124 -9.14 -31.00 4.60
N PHE A 125 -10.37 -30.82 5.10
CA PHE A 125 -10.77 -29.61 5.82
C PHE A 125 -10.10 -29.49 7.20
N ASN A 126 -9.89 -30.60 7.90
CA ASN A 126 -9.19 -30.59 9.18
C ASN A 126 -7.73 -30.14 9.03
N THR A 127 -7.05 -30.57 7.97
CA THR A 127 -5.71 -30.11 7.64
C THR A 127 -5.69 -28.58 7.43
N LEU A 128 -6.66 -28.07 6.68
CA LEU A 128 -6.78 -26.62 6.44
C LEU A 128 -7.11 -25.84 7.71
N ALA A 129 -8.03 -26.35 8.56
CA ALA A 129 -8.35 -25.72 9.84
C ALA A 129 -7.09 -25.56 10.72
N ARG A 130 -6.21 -26.58 10.75
CA ARG A 130 -4.92 -26.49 11.45
C ARG A 130 -3.99 -25.43 10.85
N ILE A 131 -3.89 -25.38 9.52
CA ILE A 131 -3.09 -24.35 8.82
C ILE A 131 -3.58 -22.96 9.21
N TYR A 132 -4.89 -22.70 9.22
CA TYR A 132 -5.43 -21.40 9.64
C TYR A 132 -5.18 -21.11 11.12
N SER A 133 -5.33 -22.10 12.00
CA SER A 133 -4.97 -21.93 13.41
C SER A 133 -3.51 -21.52 13.60
N ASP A 134 -2.58 -22.16 12.89
CA ASP A 134 -1.15 -21.84 12.94
C ASP A 134 -0.88 -20.44 12.34
N LEU A 135 -1.54 -20.09 11.24
CA LEU A 135 -1.41 -18.77 10.61
C LEU A 135 -1.87 -17.65 11.55
N PHE A 136 -3.03 -17.78 12.17
CA PHE A 136 -3.57 -16.77 13.08
C PHE A 136 -2.74 -16.68 14.37
N ARG A 137 -2.28 -17.78 14.93
CA ARG A 137 -1.36 -17.80 16.09
C ARG A 137 -0.02 -17.14 15.75
N ASN A 138 0.52 -17.41 14.57
CA ASN A 138 1.74 -16.74 14.09
C ASN A 138 1.50 -15.24 13.88
N ALA A 139 0.37 -14.85 13.29
CA ALA A 139 0.03 -13.43 13.10
C ALA A 139 -0.03 -12.69 14.45
N ARG A 140 -0.71 -13.28 15.44
CA ARG A 140 -0.73 -12.72 16.80
C ARG A 140 0.65 -12.63 17.41
N TYR A 141 1.45 -13.70 17.34
CA TYR A 141 2.82 -13.73 17.90
C TYR A 141 3.71 -12.64 17.27
N VAL A 142 3.69 -12.53 15.94
CA VAL A 142 4.50 -11.53 15.22
C VAL A 142 4.07 -10.12 15.62
N PHE A 143 2.77 -9.86 15.69
CA PHE A 143 2.24 -8.55 16.04
C PHE A 143 2.51 -8.19 17.50
N GLU A 144 2.08 -9.03 18.44
CA GLU A 144 2.08 -8.70 19.87
C GLU A 144 3.45 -8.91 20.52
N GLU A 145 4.07 -10.08 20.32
CA GLU A 145 5.27 -10.48 21.05
C GLU A 145 6.55 -10.07 20.33
N LYS A 146 6.65 -10.36 19.04
CA LYS A 146 7.88 -10.17 18.29
C LYS A 146 8.19 -8.70 18.01
N TYR A 147 7.20 -7.96 17.52
CA TYR A 147 7.35 -6.54 17.18
C TYR A 147 6.65 -5.58 18.15
N ALA A 148 6.07 -6.08 19.24
CA ALA A 148 5.41 -5.27 20.27
C ALA A 148 4.42 -4.25 19.65
N ARG A 149 3.60 -4.71 18.71
CA ARG A 149 2.59 -3.96 17.93
C ARG A 149 3.16 -2.92 16.96
N ASN A 150 4.48 -2.87 16.78
CA ASN A 150 5.13 -1.90 15.91
C ASN A 150 5.51 -2.50 14.55
N LEU A 151 4.52 -2.72 13.67
CA LEU A 151 4.76 -3.23 12.32
C LEU A 151 5.50 -2.23 11.42
N VAL A 152 5.31 -0.92 11.63
CA VAL A 152 6.09 0.11 10.92
C VAL A 152 7.57 -0.02 11.26
N GLY A 153 7.88 -0.29 12.53
CA GLY A 153 9.25 -0.58 12.99
C GLY A 153 9.82 -1.88 12.37
N ALA A 154 8.97 -2.89 12.12
CA ALA A 154 9.38 -4.09 11.40
C ALA A 154 9.83 -3.78 9.97
N PHE A 155 9.05 -3.00 9.21
CA PHE A 155 9.44 -2.58 7.86
C PHE A 155 10.70 -1.69 7.88
N ARG A 156 10.79 -0.76 8.83
CA ARG A 156 11.98 0.07 9.02
C ARG A 156 13.25 -0.78 9.26
N LEU A 157 13.16 -1.89 9.98
CA LEU A 157 14.30 -2.80 10.18
C LEU A 157 14.85 -3.28 8.83
N PHE A 158 14.00 -3.73 7.89
CA PHE A 158 14.45 -4.18 6.57
C PHE A 158 14.99 -3.02 5.72
N GLN A 159 14.45 -1.81 5.88
CA GLN A 159 15.01 -0.60 5.30
C GLN A 159 16.43 -0.34 5.82
N ASP A 160 16.65 -0.41 7.13
CA ASP A 160 17.95 -0.17 7.75
C ASP A 160 18.98 -1.27 7.40
N LEU A 161 18.52 -2.49 7.12
CA LEU A 161 19.32 -3.58 6.56
C LEU A 161 19.64 -3.37 5.05
N GLY A 162 19.08 -2.36 4.40
CA GLY A 162 19.26 -2.07 2.97
C GLY A 162 18.59 -3.11 2.07
N LYS A 163 17.56 -3.79 2.53
CA LYS A 163 16.77 -4.77 1.76
C LYS A 163 15.51 -4.15 1.16
N LEU A 164 14.91 -3.20 1.86
CA LEU A 164 13.79 -2.42 1.37
C LEU A 164 14.17 -0.96 1.13
N GLU A 165 13.66 -0.39 0.06
CA GLU A 165 13.50 1.05 -0.08
C GLU A 165 12.04 1.39 0.23
N ILE A 166 11.80 2.17 1.29
CA ILE A 166 10.44 2.59 1.63
C ILE A 166 10.23 4.01 1.09
N VAL A 167 9.17 4.18 0.29
CA VAL A 167 8.73 5.46 -0.28
C VAL A 167 7.42 5.91 0.36
N THR A 168 7.13 7.21 0.25
CA THR A 168 5.86 7.78 0.72
C THR A 168 4.79 7.78 -0.36
N CYS A 169 3.63 8.37 -0.04
CA CYS A 169 2.52 8.64 -0.95
C CYS A 169 1.97 10.06 -0.65
N GLY A 170 0.81 10.43 -1.18
CA GLY A 170 0.06 11.59 -0.68
C GLY A 170 -0.44 11.38 0.75
N ALA A 171 -0.57 12.44 1.55
CA ALA A 171 -0.91 12.36 2.97
C ALA A 171 -2.15 11.47 3.24
N THR A 172 -3.23 11.70 2.51
CA THR A 172 -4.45 10.89 2.59
C THR A 172 -4.77 10.21 1.25
N HIS A 173 -3.75 9.91 0.47
CA HIS A 173 -3.93 9.35 -0.87
C HIS A 173 -4.79 10.23 -1.80
N GLY A 174 -4.76 11.56 -1.61
CA GLY A 174 -5.58 12.48 -2.41
C GLY A 174 -5.17 12.47 -3.89
N PHE A 175 -6.15 12.43 -4.81
CA PHE A 175 -5.88 12.39 -6.25
C PHE A 175 -5.37 13.74 -6.76
N LEU A 176 -4.05 13.90 -6.82
CA LEU A 176 -3.37 15.18 -7.07
C LEU A 176 -3.78 15.88 -8.36
N PRO A 177 -4.00 15.18 -9.51
CA PRO A 177 -4.38 15.83 -10.77
C PRO A 177 -5.70 16.62 -10.73
N LEU A 178 -6.61 16.30 -9.81
CA LEU A 178 -7.89 16.99 -9.66
C LEU A 178 -7.90 18.05 -8.54
N MET A 179 -6.74 18.31 -7.90
CA MET A 179 -6.59 19.39 -6.95
C MET A 179 -6.27 20.71 -7.68
N LYS A 180 -7.27 21.57 -7.82
CA LYS A 180 -7.15 22.83 -8.57
C LYS A 180 -6.12 23.80 -7.97
N ASN A 181 -5.95 23.79 -6.65
CA ASN A 181 -5.07 24.71 -5.93
C ASN A 181 -3.78 23.97 -5.52
N GLU A 182 -2.62 24.45 -5.98
CA GLU A 182 -1.32 23.85 -5.67
C GLU A 182 -1.01 23.79 -4.15
N LYS A 183 -1.59 24.66 -3.32
CA LYS A 183 -1.43 24.58 -1.87
C LYS A 183 -1.96 23.27 -1.30
N ALA A 184 -3.06 22.74 -1.86
CA ALA A 184 -3.57 21.43 -1.45
C ALA A 184 -2.60 20.31 -1.86
N VAL A 185 -2.01 20.38 -3.06
CA VAL A 185 -1.01 19.40 -3.52
C VAL A 185 0.23 19.45 -2.62
N ARG A 186 0.74 20.66 -2.31
CA ARG A 186 1.88 20.85 -1.39
C ARG A 186 1.58 20.31 0.00
N ALA A 187 0.37 20.52 0.53
CA ALA A 187 -0.04 19.99 1.83
C ALA A 187 -0.03 18.44 1.82
N GLN A 188 -0.61 17.80 0.79
CA GLN A 188 -0.58 16.34 0.64
C GLN A 188 0.86 15.80 0.62
N VAL A 189 1.77 16.44 -0.10
CA VAL A 189 3.16 15.99 -0.22
C VAL A 189 3.96 16.27 1.06
N LYS A 190 3.85 17.49 1.63
CA LYS A 190 4.64 17.90 2.78
C LYS A 190 4.29 17.11 4.05
N VAL A 191 3.00 16.98 4.37
CA VAL A 191 2.53 16.19 5.52
C VAL A 191 2.99 14.73 5.39
N ALA A 192 2.95 14.18 4.18
CA ALA A 192 3.42 12.82 3.92
C ALA A 192 4.92 12.65 4.17
N VAL A 193 5.76 13.58 3.69
CA VAL A 193 7.23 13.54 3.90
C VAL A 193 7.57 13.68 5.40
N GLU A 194 6.87 14.55 6.12
CA GLU A 194 7.07 14.76 7.56
C GLU A 194 6.73 13.50 8.36
N LEU A 195 5.55 12.91 8.11
CA LEU A 195 5.13 11.67 8.79
C LEU A 195 6.06 10.50 8.48
N HIS A 196 6.42 10.33 7.21
CA HIS A 196 7.39 9.30 6.79
C HIS A 196 8.72 9.46 7.54
N THR A 197 9.25 10.68 7.58
CA THR A 197 10.52 10.99 8.25
C THR A 197 10.46 10.65 9.74
N LYS A 198 9.35 11.01 10.41
CA LYS A 198 9.12 10.72 11.83
C LYS A 198 9.15 9.22 12.12
N HIS A 199 8.40 8.43 11.37
CA HIS A 199 8.22 6.99 11.67
C HIS A 199 9.36 6.11 11.11
N LEU A 200 9.91 6.46 9.97
CA LEU A 200 10.94 5.66 9.29
C LEU A 200 12.36 6.20 9.48
N GLY A 201 12.54 7.32 10.21
CA GLY A 201 13.81 7.84 10.69
C GLY A 201 14.67 8.52 9.63
N ARG A 202 14.17 8.69 8.41
CA ARG A 202 14.82 9.39 7.29
C ARG A 202 13.79 9.88 6.27
N PRO A 203 14.04 10.97 5.55
CA PRO A 203 13.13 11.44 4.51
C PRO A 203 13.05 10.43 3.36
N PRO A 204 11.87 10.27 2.75
CA PRO A 204 11.68 9.41 1.59
C PRO A 204 12.48 9.92 0.39
N LYS A 205 12.96 9.01 -0.45
CA LYS A 205 13.63 9.37 -1.70
C LYS A 205 12.69 9.39 -2.88
N GLY A 206 11.61 8.62 -2.81
CA GLY A 206 10.60 8.52 -3.85
C GLY A 206 9.19 8.65 -3.29
N ILE A 207 8.25 8.79 -4.21
CA ILE A 207 6.82 8.84 -3.92
C ILE A 207 6.06 7.93 -4.88
N TRP A 208 5.11 7.19 -4.33
CA TRP A 208 4.02 6.65 -5.11
C TRP A 208 2.98 7.75 -5.29
N LEU A 209 2.82 8.25 -6.51
CA LEU A 209 1.74 9.20 -6.77
C LEU A 209 0.41 8.48 -6.56
N PRO A 210 -0.52 9.03 -5.76
CA PRO A 210 -1.85 8.47 -5.66
C PRO A 210 -2.41 8.14 -7.04
N GLU A 211 -2.76 6.84 -7.25
CA GLU A 211 -3.30 6.32 -8.51
C GLU A 211 -2.39 6.49 -9.74
N CYS A 212 -1.07 6.61 -9.53
CA CYS A 212 -0.10 7.00 -10.56
C CYS A 212 -0.48 8.32 -11.27
N GLY A 213 -1.26 9.17 -10.60
CA GLY A 213 -1.81 10.41 -11.14
C GLY A 213 -0.74 11.49 -11.31
N TYR A 214 -0.42 11.82 -12.57
CA TYR A 214 0.54 12.87 -12.91
C TYR A 214 -0.09 13.96 -13.78
N TYR A 215 0.30 15.20 -13.55
CA TYR A 215 0.05 16.36 -14.41
C TYR A 215 1.31 17.22 -14.49
N LYS A 216 1.47 18.01 -15.58
CA LYS A 216 2.63 18.85 -15.83
C LYS A 216 2.82 19.89 -14.72
N GLY A 217 4.00 19.97 -14.12
CA GLY A 217 4.36 20.87 -13.02
C GLY A 217 4.32 20.20 -11.63
N LEU A 218 3.72 19.01 -11.50
CA LEU A 218 3.73 18.27 -10.23
C LEU A 218 5.15 17.95 -9.76
N ASP A 219 6.04 17.63 -10.68
CA ASP A 219 7.44 17.31 -10.42
C ASP A 219 8.22 18.46 -9.75
N GLU A 220 7.83 19.72 -9.95
CA GLU A 220 8.42 20.88 -9.27
C GLU A 220 8.09 20.85 -7.77
N ILE A 221 6.80 20.56 -7.42
CA ILE A 221 6.36 20.40 -6.03
C ILE A 221 7.08 19.22 -5.35
N LEU A 222 7.28 18.11 -6.08
CA LEU A 222 8.02 16.96 -5.56
C LEU A 222 9.49 17.30 -5.29
N SER A 223 10.13 18.06 -6.20
CA SER A 223 11.50 18.54 -6.05
C SER A 223 11.66 19.43 -4.82
N GLU A 224 10.74 20.39 -4.62
CA GLU A 224 10.71 21.25 -3.44
C GLU A 224 10.61 20.47 -2.12
N ALA A 225 9.90 19.33 -2.14
CA ALA A 225 9.78 18.44 -1.00
C ALA A 225 10.98 17.49 -0.80
N GLY A 226 12.04 17.60 -1.64
CA GLY A 226 13.23 16.76 -1.58
C GLY A 226 13.06 15.33 -2.10
N LEU A 227 12.03 15.09 -2.91
CA LEU A 227 11.79 13.82 -3.56
C LEU A 227 12.56 13.74 -4.88
N HIS A 228 13.15 12.57 -5.15
CA HIS A 228 14.03 12.37 -6.29
C HIS A 228 13.35 11.61 -7.44
N TYR A 229 12.27 10.88 -7.17
CA TYR A 229 11.56 10.13 -8.20
C TYR A 229 10.12 9.81 -7.82
N PHE A 230 9.34 9.46 -8.83
CA PHE A 230 7.97 8.97 -8.71
C PHE A 230 7.69 7.87 -9.75
N PHE A 231 6.56 7.18 -9.55
CA PHE A 231 6.04 6.20 -10.50
C PHE A 231 4.86 6.75 -11.27
N THR A 232 4.74 6.36 -12.55
CA THR A 232 3.63 6.70 -13.42
C THR A 232 3.22 5.51 -14.27
N ASP A 233 2.02 5.53 -14.84
CA ASP A 233 1.63 4.49 -15.79
C ASP A 233 2.43 4.62 -17.11
N SER A 234 2.47 3.56 -17.87
CA SER A 234 3.28 3.42 -19.09
C SER A 234 3.03 4.53 -20.13
N HIS A 235 1.77 4.93 -20.34
CA HIS A 235 1.43 5.96 -21.33
C HIS A 235 1.91 7.36 -20.91
N GLY A 236 2.05 7.63 -19.62
CA GLY A 236 2.69 8.85 -19.11
C GLY A 236 4.11 9.02 -19.62
N ILE A 237 4.85 7.90 -19.76
CA ILE A 237 6.21 7.88 -20.33
C ILE A 237 6.17 7.78 -21.85
N PHE A 238 5.38 6.89 -22.45
CA PHE A 238 5.33 6.73 -23.91
C PHE A 238 4.93 8.01 -24.65
N HIS A 239 4.12 8.87 -24.02
CA HIS A 239 3.66 10.15 -24.58
C HIS A 239 4.40 11.36 -24.02
N ALA A 240 5.51 11.16 -23.29
CA ALA A 240 6.36 12.26 -22.80
C ALA A 240 6.98 13.05 -23.96
N THR A 241 7.33 14.31 -23.70
CA THR A 241 7.90 15.23 -24.68
C THR A 241 9.25 15.76 -24.18
N PRO A 242 10.36 15.58 -24.96
CA PRO A 242 10.47 14.77 -26.16
C PRO A 242 10.26 13.28 -25.87
N ARG A 243 9.90 12.50 -26.90
CA ARG A 243 9.62 11.07 -26.75
C ARG A 243 10.85 10.34 -26.20
N PRO A 244 10.69 9.52 -25.13
CA PRO A 244 11.78 8.78 -24.51
C PRO A 244 12.38 7.73 -25.45
N LYS A 245 13.72 7.74 -25.58
CA LYS A 245 14.48 6.80 -26.43
C LYS A 245 14.25 5.34 -26.01
N TYR A 246 14.12 5.08 -24.71
CA TYR A 246 14.04 3.75 -24.13
C TYR A 246 12.66 3.38 -23.58
N GLY A 247 11.62 4.13 -23.95
CA GLY A 247 10.26 3.91 -23.45
C GLY A 247 10.23 3.88 -21.91
N VAL A 248 9.55 2.89 -21.35
CA VAL A 248 9.42 2.68 -19.89
C VAL A 248 10.62 1.95 -19.26
N TYR A 249 11.56 1.48 -20.04
CA TYR A 249 12.66 0.64 -19.59
C TYR A 249 13.91 1.41 -19.15
N ALA A 250 13.82 2.73 -19.11
CA ALA A 250 14.73 3.64 -18.43
C ALA A 250 13.90 4.84 -17.92
N PRO A 251 14.22 5.38 -16.73
CA PRO A 251 13.54 6.59 -16.27
C PRO A 251 13.90 7.80 -17.13
N ILE A 252 13.02 8.79 -17.13
CA ILE A 252 13.30 10.12 -17.66
C ILE A 252 13.45 11.10 -16.49
N PHE A 253 14.30 12.12 -16.63
CA PHE A 253 14.31 13.24 -15.71
C PHE A 253 13.34 14.33 -16.18
N CYS A 254 12.48 14.79 -15.28
CA CYS A 254 11.73 16.03 -15.47
C CYS A 254 12.69 17.23 -15.42
N HIS A 255 12.24 18.39 -15.89
CA HIS A 255 13.07 19.61 -15.83
C HIS A 255 13.42 20.06 -14.39
N SER A 256 12.61 19.67 -13.42
CA SER A 256 12.85 19.85 -11.98
C SER A 256 14.01 18.99 -11.43
N GLY A 257 14.50 18.01 -12.20
CA GLY A 257 15.49 17.03 -11.76
C GLY A 257 14.89 15.79 -11.10
N VAL A 258 13.56 15.69 -10.94
CA VAL A 258 12.89 14.50 -10.42
C VAL A 258 12.74 13.47 -11.53
N ALA A 259 13.03 12.20 -11.23
CA ALA A 259 12.93 11.11 -12.19
C ALA A 259 11.54 10.48 -12.23
N ALA A 260 11.01 10.21 -13.42
CA ALA A 260 9.77 9.46 -13.62
C ALA A 260 10.08 8.04 -14.09
N PHE A 261 9.60 7.04 -13.35
CA PHE A 261 9.66 5.62 -13.70
C PHE A 261 8.32 5.15 -14.23
N GLY A 262 8.32 4.55 -15.41
CA GLY A 262 7.11 4.00 -16.04
C GLY A 262 6.88 2.55 -15.71
N ARG A 263 5.62 2.19 -15.46
CA ARG A 263 5.16 0.81 -15.24
C ARG A 263 5.36 -0.04 -16.49
N ASP A 264 5.90 -1.25 -16.33
CA ASP A 264 5.94 -2.25 -17.40
C ASP A 264 4.58 -2.95 -17.53
N ILE A 265 4.01 -2.96 -18.73
CA ILE A 265 2.67 -3.50 -19.00
C ILE A 265 2.67 -5.03 -18.92
N GLU A 266 3.72 -5.67 -19.40
CA GLU A 266 3.77 -7.13 -19.50
C GLU A 266 3.81 -7.79 -18.13
N SER A 267 4.71 -7.33 -17.25
CA SER A 267 4.77 -7.81 -15.86
C SER A 267 3.48 -7.56 -15.10
N SER A 268 2.82 -6.41 -15.37
CA SER A 268 1.52 -6.09 -14.77
C SER A 268 0.43 -7.08 -15.18
N LYS A 269 0.30 -7.38 -16.47
CA LYS A 269 -0.72 -8.32 -16.98
C LYS A 269 -0.57 -9.72 -16.41
N GLN A 270 0.66 -10.23 -16.27
CA GLN A 270 0.91 -11.56 -15.74
C GLN A 270 0.41 -11.76 -14.30
N VAL A 271 0.26 -10.68 -13.55
CA VAL A 271 -0.19 -10.73 -12.14
C VAL A 271 -1.61 -10.18 -11.99
N TRP A 272 -1.92 -9.02 -12.59
CA TRP A 272 -3.21 -8.34 -12.39
C TRP A 272 -4.37 -8.86 -13.25
N SER A 273 -4.09 -9.49 -14.40
CA SER A 273 -5.16 -9.88 -15.29
C SER A 273 -6.06 -10.94 -14.63
N SER A 274 -7.35 -10.67 -14.58
CA SER A 274 -8.35 -11.64 -14.12
C SER A 274 -8.54 -12.83 -15.08
N VAL A 275 -8.02 -12.71 -16.30
CA VAL A 275 -8.14 -13.75 -17.37
C VAL A 275 -6.83 -14.52 -17.53
N GLU A 276 -5.70 -13.82 -17.52
CA GLU A 276 -4.37 -14.37 -17.84
C GLU A 276 -3.42 -14.35 -16.64
N GLY A 277 -3.79 -13.65 -15.56
CA GLY A 277 -2.94 -13.49 -14.37
C GLY A 277 -2.84 -14.76 -13.53
N TYR A 278 -1.68 -14.93 -12.90
CA TYR A 278 -1.42 -16.07 -12.02
C TYR A 278 -2.46 -16.29 -10.92
N PRO A 279 -3.00 -15.24 -10.25
CA PRO A 279 -3.95 -15.41 -9.15
C PRO A 279 -5.23 -16.19 -9.49
N GLY A 280 -5.57 -16.30 -10.78
CA GLY A 280 -6.73 -17.06 -11.27
C GLY A 280 -6.51 -18.58 -11.42
N ASP A 281 -5.33 -19.12 -11.11
CA ASP A 281 -5.02 -20.55 -11.29
C ASP A 281 -5.89 -21.45 -10.40
N TYR A 282 -6.33 -22.57 -10.97
CA TYR A 282 -7.20 -23.56 -10.31
C TYR A 282 -6.60 -24.28 -9.10
N ASN A 283 -5.31 -24.15 -8.85
CA ASN A 283 -4.68 -24.71 -7.67
C ASN A 283 -4.73 -23.75 -6.48
N TYR A 284 -5.02 -22.48 -6.71
CA TYR A 284 -5.03 -21.45 -5.69
C TYR A 284 -6.32 -21.39 -4.88
N ARG A 285 -6.24 -20.75 -3.70
CA ARG A 285 -7.36 -20.56 -2.80
C ARG A 285 -8.43 -19.65 -3.44
N ASP A 286 -9.69 -20.07 -3.36
CA ASP A 286 -10.82 -19.24 -3.79
C ASP A 286 -11.00 -18.07 -2.80
N PHE A 287 -10.96 -16.85 -3.29
CA PHE A 287 -11.15 -15.65 -2.48
C PHE A 287 -12.57 -15.49 -1.97
N TYR A 288 -13.55 -15.86 -2.79
CA TYR A 288 -14.98 -15.57 -2.55
C TYR A 288 -15.68 -16.56 -1.63
N ARG A 289 -15.05 -17.68 -1.26
CA ARG A 289 -15.64 -18.71 -0.41
C ARG A 289 -15.01 -18.66 0.98
N ASP A 290 -15.83 -18.29 1.97
CA ASP A 290 -15.41 -18.06 3.35
C ASP A 290 -16.42 -18.70 4.33
N VAL A 291 -15.94 -19.25 5.44
CA VAL A 291 -16.78 -19.87 6.46
C VAL A 291 -17.84 -18.92 7.03
N GLY A 292 -17.60 -17.61 7.01
CA GLY A 292 -18.56 -16.59 7.41
C GLY A 292 -19.85 -16.61 6.58
N PHE A 293 -19.75 -17.05 5.33
CA PHE A 293 -20.88 -17.20 4.41
C PHE A 293 -21.30 -18.66 4.20
N ASP A 294 -20.34 -19.60 4.24
CA ASP A 294 -20.57 -21.01 3.90
C ASP A 294 -21.19 -21.83 5.03
N LEU A 295 -20.95 -21.45 6.30
CA LEU A 295 -21.43 -22.21 7.44
C LEU A 295 -22.75 -21.67 8.00
N ASN A 296 -23.40 -22.52 8.87
CA ASN A 296 -24.63 -22.16 9.53
C ASN A 296 -24.46 -20.82 10.30
N PHE A 297 -25.48 -19.96 10.21
CA PHE A 297 -25.44 -18.62 10.82
C PHE A 297 -25.21 -18.67 12.33
N ASP A 298 -25.95 -19.54 13.06
CA ASP A 298 -25.83 -19.60 14.52
C ASP A 298 -24.45 -20.05 14.98
N TYR A 299 -23.77 -20.87 14.16
CA TYR A 299 -22.42 -21.32 14.44
C TYR A 299 -21.38 -20.19 14.31
N VAL A 300 -21.50 -19.37 13.25
CA VAL A 300 -20.54 -18.28 12.98
C VAL A 300 -20.95 -16.96 13.64
N LYS A 301 -22.20 -16.80 14.06
CA LYS A 301 -22.75 -15.57 14.66
C LYS A 301 -21.86 -14.93 15.75
N PRO A 302 -21.21 -15.68 16.67
CA PRO A 302 -20.33 -15.07 17.68
C PRO A 302 -19.12 -14.35 17.09
N TYR A 303 -18.76 -14.61 15.83
CA TYR A 303 -17.59 -14.07 15.12
C TYR A 303 -17.98 -13.01 14.10
N LEU A 304 -19.26 -12.91 13.72
CA LEU A 304 -19.80 -11.92 12.80
C LEU A 304 -19.88 -10.53 13.46
N HIS A 305 -20.26 -9.53 12.67
CA HIS A 305 -20.57 -8.20 13.19
C HIS A 305 -21.76 -8.28 14.19
N PRO A 306 -21.77 -7.45 15.24
CA PRO A 306 -22.87 -7.46 16.25
C PRO A 306 -24.27 -7.35 15.65
N ASP A 307 -24.43 -6.61 14.55
CA ASP A 307 -25.70 -6.45 13.83
C ASP A 307 -26.13 -7.72 13.04
N GLY A 308 -25.36 -8.80 13.12
CA GLY A 308 -25.63 -10.04 12.40
C GLY A 308 -25.28 -10.01 10.91
N ILE A 309 -24.57 -8.99 10.45
CA ILE A 309 -24.10 -8.90 9.07
C ILE A 309 -23.00 -9.96 8.86
N ARG A 310 -23.16 -10.79 7.82
CA ARG A 310 -22.13 -11.76 7.43
C ARG A 310 -20.93 -11.04 6.83
N VAL A 311 -19.76 -11.42 7.28
CA VAL A 311 -18.46 -10.91 6.85
C VAL A 311 -17.51 -12.07 6.57
N ASN A 312 -16.41 -11.78 5.89
CA ASN A 312 -15.31 -12.73 5.79
C ASN A 312 -14.71 -12.94 7.19
N LEU A 313 -14.46 -14.20 7.53
CA LEU A 313 -13.82 -14.62 8.78
C LEU A 313 -12.41 -15.16 8.53
N GLY A 314 -11.90 -15.01 7.30
CA GLY A 314 -10.52 -15.36 6.92
C GLY A 314 -10.24 -16.87 6.81
N ILE A 315 -11.19 -17.77 7.09
CA ILE A 315 -11.05 -19.23 6.90
C ILE A 315 -11.73 -19.63 5.60
N LYS A 316 -10.95 -20.08 4.63
CA LYS A 316 -11.39 -20.38 3.27
C LYS A 316 -10.95 -21.78 2.86
N TYR A 317 -11.89 -22.68 2.70
CA TYR A 317 -11.63 -24.11 2.50
C TYR A 317 -11.50 -24.55 1.05
N TYR A 318 -11.89 -23.71 0.10
CA TYR A 318 -12.02 -24.13 -1.29
C TYR A 318 -10.95 -23.55 -2.18
N LYS A 319 -10.61 -24.29 -3.22
CA LYS A 319 -9.80 -23.80 -4.32
C LYS A 319 -10.66 -23.18 -5.42
N ILE A 320 -10.05 -22.40 -6.29
CA ILE A 320 -10.70 -21.87 -7.50
C ILE A 320 -11.18 -23.05 -8.36
N THR A 321 -12.47 -23.04 -8.71
CA THR A 321 -13.12 -24.05 -9.56
C THR A 321 -13.99 -23.43 -10.65
N GLY A 322 -13.85 -22.13 -10.89
CA GLY A 322 -14.71 -21.38 -11.79
C GLY A 322 -16.14 -21.18 -11.23
N ASN A 323 -17.05 -20.79 -12.08
CA ASN A 323 -18.44 -20.48 -11.70
C ASN A 323 -19.26 -21.78 -11.52
N THR A 324 -19.06 -22.46 -10.41
CA THR A 324 -19.78 -23.70 -10.06
C THR A 324 -20.00 -23.79 -8.55
N ASN A 325 -21.12 -24.39 -8.15
CA ASN A 325 -21.40 -24.70 -6.74
C ASN A 325 -20.68 -25.98 -6.24
N ARG A 326 -20.08 -26.76 -7.15
CA ARG A 326 -19.31 -27.96 -6.82
C ARG A 326 -17.87 -27.60 -6.53
N LYS A 327 -17.63 -26.91 -5.42
CA LYS A 327 -16.28 -26.52 -4.99
C LYS A 327 -15.48 -27.74 -4.53
N LYS A 328 -14.16 -27.68 -4.70
CA LYS A 328 -13.22 -28.73 -4.25
C LYS A 328 -12.35 -28.18 -3.12
N PRO A 329 -11.94 -29.03 -2.18
CA PRO A 329 -11.01 -28.62 -1.13
C PRO A 329 -9.73 -28.01 -1.70
N TYR A 330 -9.25 -26.97 -1.02
CA TYR A 330 -7.96 -26.36 -1.30
C TYR A 330 -6.82 -27.28 -0.83
N ASN A 331 -5.73 -27.32 -1.57
CA ASN A 331 -4.54 -28.07 -1.20
C ASN A 331 -3.33 -27.15 -1.17
N ARG A 332 -2.88 -26.80 0.03
CA ARG A 332 -1.76 -25.85 0.24
C ARG A 332 -0.47 -26.31 -0.44
N GLN A 333 -0.14 -27.60 -0.37
CA GLN A 333 1.09 -28.11 -0.97
C GLN A 333 1.12 -27.92 -2.50
N ARG A 334 0.04 -28.29 -3.17
CA ARG A 334 -0.09 -28.10 -4.63
C ARG A 334 -0.07 -26.62 -5.03
N ALA A 335 -0.69 -25.76 -4.21
CA ALA A 335 -0.69 -24.34 -4.45
C ALA A 335 0.72 -23.75 -4.34
N LEU A 336 1.52 -24.18 -3.35
CA LEU A 336 2.92 -23.75 -3.21
C LEU A 336 3.79 -24.22 -4.38
N GLU A 337 3.62 -25.45 -4.82
CA GLU A 337 4.29 -25.97 -6.02
C GLU A 337 3.96 -25.12 -7.25
N GLN A 338 2.68 -24.79 -7.42
CA GLN A 338 2.23 -23.93 -8.52
C GLN A 338 2.79 -22.50 -8.41
N ALA A 339 2.83 -21.93 -7.20
CA ALA A 339 3.44 -20.61 -6.97
C ALA A 339 4.93 -20.60 -7.35
N ALA A 340 5.66 -21.68 -7.06
CA ALA A 340 7.06 -21.83 -7.47
C ALA A 340 7.20 -21.92 -9.00
N VAL A 341 6.27 -22.61 -9.68
CA VAL A 341 6.22 -22.69 -11.16
C VAL A 341 5.94 -21.31 -11.75
N HIS A 342 4.95 -20.58 -11.22
CA HIS A 342 4.60 -19.24 -11.69
C HIS A 342 5.72 -18.23 -11.44
N ALA A 343 6.42 -18.32 -10.31
CA ALA A 343 7.60 -17.49 -10.05
C ALA A 343 8.72 -17.75 -11.06
N GLY A 344 8.95 -19.03 -11.42
CA GLY A 344 9.90 -19.41 -12.48
C GLY A 344 9.48 -18.90 -13.85
N ASN A 345 8.19 -19.00 -14.20
CA ASN A 345 7.65 -18.48 -15.45
C ASN A 345 7.78 -16.96 -15.56
N PHE A 346 7.42 -16.23 -14.49
CA PHE A 346 7.59 -14.78 -14.44
C PHE A 346 9.05 -14.39 -14.66
N LEU A 347 9.97 -15.03 -13.95
CA LEU A 347 11.40 -14.77 -14.06
C LEU A 347 11.92 -15.06 -15.46
N PHE A 348 11.56 -16.20 -16.04
CA PHE A 348 11.95 -16.55 -17.43
C PHE A 348 11.51 -15.47 -18.42
N ASN A 349 10.29 -14.97 -18.30
CA ASN A 349 9.81 -13.88 -19.15
C ASN A 349 10.61 -12.59 -18.94
N ARG A 350 10.98 -12.27 -17.70
CA ARG A 350 11.85 -11.09 -17.39
C ARG A 350 13.26 -11.28 -17.92
N GLU A 351 13.82 -12.48 -17.87
CA GLU A 351 15.12 -12.76 -18.50
C GLU A 351 15.07 -12.53 -20.01
N LYS A 352 14.05 -13.06 -20.70
CA LYS A 352 13.90 -12.87 -22.15
C LYS A 352 13.67 -11.40 -22.52
N GLN A 353 12.86 -10.70 -21.76
CA GLN A 353 12.62 -9.26 -21.95
C GLN A 353 13.92 -8.46 -21.77
N VAL A 354 14.67 -8.71 -20.70
CA VAL A 354 15.96 -8.05 -20.44
C VAL A 354 16.99 -8.40 -21.51
N GLU A 355 17.07 -9.65 -21.95
CA GLU A 355 17.98 -10.06 -23.05
C GLU A 355 17.70 -9.27 -24.33
N TRP A 356 16.44 -9.15 -24.71
CA TRP A 356 16.03 -8.38 -25.89
C TRP A 356 16.34 -6.88 -25.72
N LEU A 357 15.95 -6.30 -24.59
CA LEU A 357 16.17 -4.88 -24.29
C LEU A 357 17.66 -4.53 -24.24
N SER A 358 18.49 -5.38 -23.62
CA SER A 358 19.93 -5.13 -23.52
C SER A 358 20.62 -5.11 -24.88
N GLY A 359 20.10 -5.81 -25.87
CA GLY A 359 20.57 -5.74 -27.25
C GLY A 359 20.25 -4.42 -27.95
N ALA A 360 19.15 -3.75 -27.54
CA ALA A 360 18.73 -2.47 -28.09
C ALA A 360 19.32 -1.25 -27.34
N PHE A 361 19.77 -1.44 -26.11
CA PHE A 361 20.33 -0.38 -25.25
C PHE A 361 21.86 -0.30 -25.45
N GLN A 362 22.36 0.91 -25.68
CA GLN A 362 23.79 1.11 -26.00
C GLN A 362 24.60 1.67 -24.81
N ASP A 363 23.97 2.46 -23.95
CA ASP A 363 24.64 3.28 -22.94
C ASP A 363 24.27 2.94 -21.49
N ARG A 364 23.30 2.02 -21.31
CA ARG A 364 22.83 1.61 -19.97
C ARG A 364 22.14 0.26 -20.00
N LYS A 365 21.97 -0.32 -18.81
CA LYS A 365 21.16 -1.51 -18.63
C LYS A 365 19.67 -1.14 -18.48
N PRO A 366 18.75 -1.90 -19.08
CA PRO A 366 17.32 -1.66 -18.91
C PRO A 366 16.87 -1.95 -17.47
N ILE A 367 15.80 -1.25 -17.04
CA ILE A 367 15.08 -1.55 -15.81
C ILE A 367 13.62 -1.86 -16.13
N ILE A 368 13.12 -2.96 -15.62
CA ILE A 368 11.70 -3.33 -15.66
C ILE A 368 11.09 -2.93 -14.32
N VAL A 369 10.12 -2.04 -14.32
CA VAL A 369 9.42 -1.61 -13.11
C VAL A 369 8.08 -2.31 -13.03
N ALA A 370 7.92 -3.14 -12.01
CA ALA A 370 6.75 -3.99 -11.81
C ALA A 370 6.02 -3.60 -10.50
N PRO A 371 5.12 -2.60 -10.57
CA PRO A 371 4.38 -2.13 -9.41
C PRO A 371 3.04 -2.86 -9.26
N TYR A 372 2.71 -3.13 -7.99
CA TYR A 372 1.48 -3.84 -7.59
C TYR A 372 0.97 -3.29 -6.27
N ASP A 373 -0.35 -3.35 -6.04
CA ASP A 373 -0.88 -3.20 -4.69
C ASP A 373 -0.42 -4.36 -3.82
N ALA A 374 0.07 -4.06 -2.63
CA ALA A 374 0.62 -5.06 -1.73
C ALA A 374 -0.46 -6.04 -1.24
N GLU A 375 -1.70 -5.56 -1.08
CA GLU A 375 -2.84 -6.33 -0.60
C GLU A 375 -3.27 -7.42 -1.59
N LEU A 376 -2.83 -7.32 -2.84
CA LEU A 376 -2.93 -8.45 -3.78
C LEU A 376 -2.22 -9.69 -3.22
N TYR A 377 -1.05 -9.51 -2.61
CA TYR A 377 -0.21 -10.60 -2.10
C TYR A 377 -0.60 -10.98 -0.67
N GLY A 378 -1.44 -12.02 -0.57
CA GLY A 378 -1.92 -12.59 0.68
C GLY A 378 -3.42 -12.42 0.88
N HIS A 379 -3.96 -11.23 0.73
CA HIS A 379 -5.39 -11.00 0.86
C HIS A 379 -6.16 -11.52 -0.37
N TRP A 380 -5.95 -10.90 -1.55
CA TRP A 380 -6.60 -11.34 -2.79
C TRP A 380 -6.02 -12.64 -3.34
N TRP A 381 -4.72 -12.78 -3.34
CA TRP A 381 -3.97 -13.96 -3.76
C TRP A 381 -3.19 -14.53 -2.57
N PHE A 382 -3.77 -15.54 -1.92
CA PHE A 382 -3.26 -16.12 -0.68
C PHE A 382 -1.81 -16.60 -0.79
N GLU A 383 -1.42 -17.15 -1.93
CA GLU A 383 -0.08 -17.63 -2.23
C GLU A 383 0.90 -16.53 -2.69
N GLY A 384 0.42 -15.28 -2.76
CA GLY A 384 1.23 -14.15 -3.22
C GLY A 384 2.52 -13.93 -2.45
N PRO A 385 2.55 -13.96 -1.11
CA PRO A 385 3.79 -13.86 -0.34
C PRO A 385 4.78 -14.99 -0.64
N ASP A 386 4.29 -16.23 -0.83
CA ASP A 386 5.14 -17.37 -1.20
C ASP A 386 5.71 -17.18 -2.61
N TRP A 387 4.89 -16.69 -3.54
CA TRP A 387 5.35 -16.37 -4.89
C TRP A 387 6.46 -15.32 -4.87
N ILE A 388 6.34 -14.25 -4.07
CA ILE A 388 7.41 -13.26 -3.87
C ILE A 388 8.68 -13.92 -3.33
N ASN A 389 8.56 -14.79 -2.33
CA ASN A 389 9.68 -15.53 -1.77
C ASN A 389 10.40 -16.38 -2.82
N TYR A 390 9.62 -17.16 -3.60
CA TYR A 390 10.18 -17.97 -4.68
C TYR A 390 10.81 -17.11 -5.79
N LEU A 391 10.16 -16.05 -6.21
CA LEU A 391 10.68 -15.14 -7.24
C LEU A 391 12.02 -14.53 -6.83
N ILE A 392 12.11 -14.02 -5.61
CA ILE A 392 13.35 -13.43 -5.08
C ILE A 392 14.47 -14.47 -5.05
N ARG A 393 14.21 -15.66 -4.49
CA ARG A 393 15.21 -16.74 -4.40
C ARG A 393 15.68 -17.19 -5.77
N LYS A 394 14.75 -17.43 -6.71
CA LYS A 394 15.08 -17.80 -8.08
C LYS A 394 15.88 -16.73 -8.79
N THR A 395 15.52 -15.45 -8.60
CA THR A 395 16.28 -14.33 -9.18
C THR A 395 17.72 -14.30 -8.67
N VAL A 396 17.93 -14.61 -7.41
CA VAL A 396 19.27 -14.57 -6.79
C VAL A 396 20.12 -15.80 -7.14
N TYR A 397 19.51 -17.00 -7.22
CA TYR A 397 20.26 -18.27 -7.28
C TYR A 397 20.20 -18.98 -8.63
N ASP A 398 19.07 -18.87 -9.36
CA ASP A 398 18.84 -19.75 -10.52
C ASP A 398 19.32 -19.13 -11.85
N GLN A 399 19.62 -17.83 -11.89
CA GLN A 399 20.01 -17.11 -13.12
C GLN A 399 21.01 -15.96 -12.86
N LYS A 400 21.52 -15.34 -13.94
CA LYS A 400 22.50 -14.24 -13.88
C LYS A 400 22.12 -13.02 -14.75
N THR A 401 21.01 -13.09 -15.48
CA THR A 401 20.60 -12.09 -16.48
C THR A 401 19.97 -10.86 -15.82
N VAL A 402 19.13 -11.09 -14.79
CA VAL A 402 18.34 -10.06 -14.10
C VAL A 402 18.82 -9.91 -12.67
N ARG A 403 18.95 -8.66 -12.20
CA ARG A 403 19.23 -8.32 -10.80
C ARG A 403 18.08 -7.50 -10.22
N LEU A 404 17.68 -7.81 -8.99
CA LEU A 404 16.75 -6.96 -8.25
C LEU A 404 17.44 -5.64 -7.87
N ILE A 405 16.72 -4.53 -8.06
CA ILE A 405 17.23 -3.18 -7.78
C ILE A 405 16.11 -2.29 -7.26
N THR A 406 16.46 -1.27 -6.48
CA THR A 406 15.52 -0.18 -6.18
C THR A 406 15.70 0.98 -7.14
N PRO A 407 14.68 1.83 -7.36
CA PRO A 407 14.78 3.00 -8.22
C PRO A 407 15.92 3.93 -7.84
N ILE A 408 16.14 4.17 -6.54
CA ILE A 408 17.25 5.04 -6.12
C ILE A 408 18.63 4.44 -6.38
N GLU A 409 18.77 3.11 -6.28
CA GLU A 409 20.00 2.42 -6.66
C GLU A 409 20.24 2.55 -8.17
N TYR A 410 19.18 2.37 -8.98
CA TYR A 410 19.28 2.55 -10.43
C TYR A 410 19.72 3.97 -10.83
N LEU A 411 19.16 5.00 -10.19
CA LEU A 411 19.56 6.40 -10.43
C LEU A 411 21.02 6.67 -10.03
N LYS A 412 21.53 6.04 -8.98
CA LYS A 412 22.93 6.14 -8.58
C LYS A 412 23.87 5.49 -9.61
N GLU A 413 23.46 4.34 -10.17
CA GLU A 413 24.22 3.65 -11.23
C GLU A 413 24.12 4.37 -12.58
N ASN A 414 22.99 5.08 -12.82
CA ASN A 414 22.69 5.77 -14.07
C ASN A 414 22.30 7.25 -13.82
N PRO A 415 23.26 8.11 -13.41
CA PRO A 415 22.96 9.49 -13.00
C PRO A 415 22.58 10.43 -14.17
N ARG A 416 22.68 9.95 -15.40
CA ARG A 416 22.33 10.71 -16.60
C ARG A 416 21.22 10.00 -17.35
N CYS A 417 20.01 10.54 -17.33
CA CYS A 417 18.88 10.05 -18.11
C CYS A 417 18.40 11.16 -19.07
N GLN A 418 17.59 10.78 -20.03
CA GLN A 418 16.96 11.73 -20.95
C GLN A 418 16.07 12.69 -20.17
N ILE A 419 16.12 13.98 -20.50
CA ILE A 419 15.19 14.98 -19.97
C ILE A 419 13.93 14.98 -20.85
N ALA A 420 12.78 14.85 -20.23
CA ALA A 420 11.47 14.94 -20.89
C ALA A 420 10.38 15.26 -19.87
N THR A 421 9.30 15.85 -20.31
CA THR A 421 8.09 16.09 -19.51
C THR A 421 7.13 14.91 -19.70
N PRO A 422 6.78 14.14 -18.65
CA PRO A 422 5.76 13.11 -18.76
C PRO A 422 4.42 13.66 -19.23
N SER A 423 3.63 12.85 -19.91
CA SER A 423 2.25 13.19 -20.24
C SER A 423 1.35 13.04 -19.02
N ALA A 424 0.27 13.84 -18.97
CA ALA A 424 -0.79 13.63 -17.98
C ALA A 424 -1.33 12.20 -18.08
N SER A 425 -1.43 11.54 -16.94
CA SER A 425 -1.81 10.12 -16.88
C SER A 425 -2.27 9.73 -15.47
N SER A 426 -3.01 8.65 -15.40
CA SER A 426 -3.28 7.89 -14.17
C SER A 426 -3.31 6.40 -14.51
N TRP A 427 -3.22 5.53 -13.50
CA TRP A 427 -3.57 4.14 -13.76
C TRP A 427 -5.09 3.96 -13.75
N GLY A 428 -5.61 2.72 -13.79
CA GLY A 428 -7.04 2.46 -13.80
C GLY A 428 -7.67 2.57 -15.20
N PHE A 429 -9.00 2.52 -15.21
CA PHE A 429 -9.78 2.47 -16.46
C PHE A 429 -9.52 3.68 -17.34
N LYS A 430 -9.18 3.44 -18.61
CA LYS A 430 -8.80 4.40 -19.65
C LYS A 430 -7.53 5.23 -19.41
N GLY A 431 -6.96 5.27 -18.19
CA GLY A 431 -5.68 5.90 -17.92
C GLY A 431 -5.65 7.43 -17.78
N TYR A 432 -6.81 8.09 -17.77
CA TYR A 432 -6.94 9.56 -17.74
C TYR A 432 -7.98 10.07 -16.75
N SER A 433 -7.91 9.58 -15.52
CA SER A 433 -8.73 10.02 -14.37
C SER A 433 -10.21 9.60 -14.38
N GLU A 434 -10.69 8.79 -15.33
CA GLU A 434 -12.12 8.45 -15.44
C GLU A 434 -12.67 7.69 -14.22
N VAL A 435 -11.82 7.05 -13.44
CA VAL A 435 -12.23 6.39 -12.18
C VAL A 435 -12.58 7.46 -11.14
N TRP A 436 -11.81 8.54 -11.07
CA TRP A 436 -11.92 9.59 -10.05
C TRP A 436 -12.78 10.77 -10.46
N LEU A 437 -13.10 10.92 -11.76
CA LEU A 437 -13.97 11.98 -12.27
C LEU A 437 -14.97 11.42 -13.29
N ASN A 438 -16.18 11.18 -12.82
CA ASN A 438 -17.30 10.72 -13.63
C ASN A 438 -18.64 11.03 -12.93
N GLY A 439 -19.76 10.70 -13.56
CA GLY A 439 -21.09 11.03 -13.05
C GLY A 439 -21.47 10.45 -11.67
N ALA A 440 -20.70 9.49 -11.12
CA ALA A 440 -20.96 8.97 -9.79
C ALA A 440 -20.26 9.81 -8.68
N ASN A 441 -19.17 10.54 -9.02
CA ASN A 441 -18.32 11.19 -8.04
C ASN A 441 -17.95 12.65 -8.36
N ASP A 442 -18.36 13.21 -9.48
CA ASP A 442 -18.00 14.59 -9.89
C ASP A 442 -18.51 15.66 -8.91
N TRP A 443 -19.60 15.38 -8.22
CA TRP A 443 -20.23 16.29 -7.25
C TRP A 443 -19.30 16.68 -6.10
N ILE A 444 -18.31 15.82 -5.72
CA ILE A 444 -17.42 16.09 -4.59
C ILE A 444 -16.48 17.27 -4.85
N TYR A 445 -16.00 17.44 -6.09
CA TYR A 445 -14.90 18.36 -6.41
C TYR A 445 -15.23 19.84 -6.20
N ARG A 446 -16.46 20.28 -6.52
CA ARG A 446 -16.86 21.65 -6.23
C ARG A 446 -16.78 22.01 -4.74
N HIS A 447 -17.06 21.02 -3.87
CA HIS A 447 -16.99 21.22 -2.42
C HIS A 447 -15.55 21.16 -1.94
N LEU A 448 -14.75 20.20 -2.42
CA LEU A 448 -13.34 20.10 -2.10
C LEU A 448 -12.57 21.36 -2.51
N HIS A 449 -12.76 21.86 -3.72
CA HIS A 449 -12.07 23.06 -4.19
C HIS A 449 -12.43 24.29 -3.33
N LYS A 450 -13.71 24.46 -2.99
CA LYS A 450 -14.14 25.54 -2.10
C LYS A 450 -13.55 25.41 -0.69
N ALA A 451 -13.48 24.19 -0.16
CA ALA A 451 -12.87 23.93 1.15
C ALA A 451 -11.37 24.25 1.15
N VAL A 452 -10.64 23.89 0.09
CA VAL A 452 -9.23 24.28 -0.08
C VAL A 452 -9.06 25.80 -0.08
N ASP A 453 -9.84 26.53 -0.88
CA ASP A 453 -9.74 28.00 -0.94
C ASP A 453 -10.00 28.64 0.44
N ARG A 454 -10.97 28.10 1.20
CA ARG A 454 -11.27 28.52 2.58
C ARG A 454 -10.11 28.19 3.52
N MET A 455 -9.49 26.99 3.42
CA MET A 455 -8.34 26.62 4.24
C MET A 455 -7.13 27.54 3.99
N VAL A 456 -6.85 27.84 2.73
CA VAL A 456 -5.82 28.82 2.35
C VAL A 456 -6.12 30.21 2.90
N GLN A 457 -7.40 30.64 2.90
CA GLN A 457 -7.82 31.90 3.52
C GLN A 457 -7.54 31.89 5.03
N LEU A 458 -7.87 30.81 5.74
CA LEU A 458 -7.61 30.68 7.18
C LEU A 458 -6.11 30.70 7.48
N ALA A 459 -5.31 29.93 6.75
CA ALA A 459 -3.87 29.87 6.98
C ALA A 459 -3.19 31.24 6.82
N LYS A 460 -3.66 32.05 5.86
CA LYS A 460 -3.17 33.42 5.67
C LYS A 460 -3.67 34.39 6.71
N ALA A 461 -4.92 34.23 7.17
CA ALA A 461 -5.53 35.13 8.16
C ALA A 461 -4.98 34.94 9.59
N PHE A 462 -4.48 33.76 9.90
CA PHE A 462 -4.01 33.38 11.23
C PHE A 462 -2.59 32.81 11.20
N PRO A 463 -1.56 33.58 10.78
CA PRO A 463 -0.19 33.04 10.61
C PRO A 463 0.47 32.61 11.92
N GLU A 464 0.06 33.21 13.05
CA GLU A 464 0.63 33.06 14.39
C GLU A 464 -0.40 32.57 15.44
N ALA A 465 -1.39 31.77 15.01
CA ALA A 465 -2.37 31.23 15.93
C ALA A 465 -1.73 30.31 16.97
N ASP A 466 -2.21 30.36 18.20
CA ASP A 466 -1.82 29.50 19.31
C ASP A 466 -3.06 28.93 20.04
N GLY A 467 -2.85 28.14 21.08
CA GLY A 467 -3.90 27.60 21.94
C GLY A 467 -5.02 26.88 21.14
N THR A 468 -6.26 27.12 21.53
CA THR A 468 -7.47 26.53 20.94
C THR A 468 -7.64 26.92 19.48
N MET A 469 -7.28 28.14 19.08
CA MET A 469 -7.33 28.57 17.68
C MET A 469 -6.41 27.73 16.80
N ARG A 470 -5.18 27.48 17.22
CA ARG A 470 -4.25 26.61 16.47
C ARG A 470 -4.74 25.18 16.37
N ARG A 471 -5.33 24.65 17.45
CA ARG A 471 -5.93 23.31 17.44
C ARG A 471 -7.04 23.20 16.41
N ALA A 472 -7.96 24.17 16.40
CA ALA A 472 -9.08 24.22 15.46
C ALA A 472 -8.61 24.33 14.00
N LEU A 473 -7.58 25.15 13.72
CA LEU A 473 -6.96 25.29 12.40
C LEU A 473 -6.28 23.99 11.95
N ASN A 474 -5.58 23.31 12.87
CA ASN A 474 -4.97 22.01 12.57
C ASN A 474 -6.03 20.94 12.30
N GLN A 475 -7.13 20.95 13.07
CA GLN A 475 -8.22 19.99 12.83
C GLN A 475 -8.93 20.29 11.51
N ALA A 476 -9.15 21.54 11.13
CA ALA A 476 -9.67 21.89 9.81
C ALA A 476 -8.77 21.36 8.67
N ALA A 477 -7.45 21.45 8.84
CA ALA A 477 -6.51 20.88 7.88
C ALA A 477 -6.62 19.35 7.78
N ARG A 478 -6.81 18.62 8.92
CA ARG A 478 -7.03 17.15 8.93
C ARG A 478 -8.30 16.76 8.19
N GLU A 479 -9.42 17.44 8.51
CA GLU A 479 -10.71 17.16 7.89
C GLU A 479 -10.64 17.37 6.37
N LEU A 480 -9.98 18.43 5.91
CA LEU A 480 -9.79 18.68 4.49
C LEU A 480 -8.95 17.61 3.82
N LEU A 481 -7.84 17.19 4.44
CA LEU A 481 -7.00 16.10 3.90
C LEU A 481 -7.79 14.79 3.82
N LEU A 482 -8.57 14.43 4.86
CA LEU A 482 -9.40 13.21 4.87
C LEU A 482 -10.52 13.27 3.82
N ALA A 483 -11.15 14.43 3.61
CA ALA A 483 -12.12 14.61 2.55
C ALA A 483 -11.55 14.43 1.15
N GLN A 484 -10.24 14.68 0.96
CA GLN A 484 -9.54 14.61 -0.33
C GLN A 484 -9.08 13.22 -0.73
N SER A 485 -9.25 12.18 0.13
CA SER A 485 -8.83 10.81 -0.23
C SER A 485 -9.42 10.36 -1.55
N SER A 486 -8.58 9.80 -2.44
CA SER A 486 -9.00 9.25 -3.74
C SER A 486 -9.91 8.04 -3.58
N ASP A 487 -9.82 7.36 -2.42
CA ASP A 487 -10.62 6.17 -2.09
C ASP A 487 -12.11 6.44 -2.18
N TRP A 488 -12.55 7.60 -1.74
CA TRP A 488 -13.98 7.93 -1.78
C TRP A 488 -14.52 7.94 -3.20
N ALA A 489 -13.84 8.62 -4.10
CA ALA A 489 -14.22 8.65 -5.52
C ALA A 489 -14.12 7.28 -6.19
N PHE A 490 -13.09 6.50 -5.84
CA PHE A 490 -12.90 5.13 -6.32
C PHE A 490 -14.06 4.21 -5.87
N ILE A 491 -14.39 4.20 -4.59
CA ILE A 491 -15.47 3.39 -4.00
C ILE A 491 -16.83 3.77 -4.63
N MET A 492 -17.12 5.07 -4.78
CA MET A 492 -18.33 5.54 -5.46
C MET A 492 -18.42 5.03 -6.90
N LYS A 493 -17.29 4.94 -7.62
CA LYS A 493 -17.24 4.45 -8.99
C LYS A 493 -17.38 2.94 -9.09
N THR A 494 -16.74 2.19 -8.20
CA THR A 494 -16.72 0.72 -8.22
C THR A 494 -17.99 0.09 -7.69
N GLY A 495 -18.77 0.82 -6.89
CA GLY A 495 -20.10 0.41 -6.45
C GLY A 495 -20.13 -0.44 -5.18
N SER A 496 -18.98 -0.71 -4.54
CA SER A 496 -18.91 -1.38 -3.25
C SER A 496 -18.83 -0.34 -2.12
N HIS A 497 -19.65 -0.45 -1.07
CA HIS A 497 -19.63 0.47 0.09
C HIS A 497 -19.86 1.96 -0.27
N VAL A 498 -20.64 2.25 -1.30
CA VAL A 498 -20.88 3.62 -1.81
C VAL A 498 -21.41 4.54 -0.72
N GLU A 499 -22.39 4.09 0.07
CA GLU A 499 -22.96 4.88 1.17
C GLU A 499 -21.91 5.29 2.22
N TYR A 500 -20.95 4.40 2.50
CA TYR A 500 -19.84 4.72 3.39
C TYR A 500 -18.96 5.84 2.82
N ALA A 501 -18.53 5.73 1.57
CA ALA A 501 -17.68 6.74 0.92
C ALA A 501 -18.37 8.10 0.82
N GLU A 502 -19.66 8.12 0.45
CA GLU A 502 -20.45 9.35 0.43
C GLU A 502 -20.59 9.97 1.82
N ARG A 503 -20.87 9.16 2.84
CA ARG A 503 -20.98 9.60 4.22
C ARG A 503 -19.67 10.21 4.69
N ARG A 504 -18.54 9.51 4.57
CA ARG A 504 -17.22 10.01 4.98
C ARG A 504 -16.86 11.34 4.29
N THR A 505 -17.09 11.44 2.98
CA THR A 505 -16.85 12.69 2.25
C THR A 505 -17.70 13.84 2.79
N LYS A 506 -19.00 13.60 3.04
CA LYS A 506 -19.93 14.60 3.56
C LYS A 506 -19.57 15.01 4.99
N GLU A 507 -19.25 14.06 5.87
CA GLU A 507 -18.88 14.31 7.27
C GLU A 507 -17.65 15.20 7.36
N HIS A 508 -16.54 14.82 6.69
CA HIS A 508 -15.32 15.64 6.72
C HIS A 508 -15.53 17.05 6.16
N LEU A 509 -16.31 17.20 5.07
CA LEU A 509 -16.64 18.50 4.51
C LEU A 509 -17.52 19.35 5.45
N LEU A 510 -18.46 18.72 6.17
CA LEU A 510 -19.32 19.40 7.14
C LEU A 510 -18.52 19.82 8.37
N TRP A 511 -17.67 18.96 8.91
CA TRP A 511 -16.80 19.27 10.04
C TRP A 511 -15.78 20.36 9.69
N PHE A 512 -15.17 20.28 8.52
CA PHE A 512 -14.35 21.37 8.00
C PHE A 512 -15.13 22.69 7.93
N THR A 513 -16.36 22.67 7.42
CA THR A 513 -17.17 23.87 7.25
C THR A 513 -17.54 24.48 8.61
N LYS A 514 -17.94 23.65 9.59
CA LYS A 514 -18.23 24.12 10.95
C LYS A 514 -16.97 24.74 11.58
N LEU A 515 -15.80 24.08 11.49
CA LEU A 515 -14.54 24.65 11.98
C LEU A 515 -14.22 25.97 11.28
N PHE A 516 -14.42 26.08 9.97
CA PHE A 516 -14.22 27.35 9.26
C PHE A 516 -15.11 28.46 9.79
N ASP A 517 -16.40 28.21 10.01
CA ASP A 517 -17.35 29.18 10.50
C ASP A 517 -17.05 29.57 11.96
N ASP A 518 -16.75 28.61 12.83
CA ASP A 518 -16.40 28.85 14.25
C ASP A 518 -15.09 29.66 14.38
N ILE A 519 -14.06 29.33 13.58
CA ILE A 519 -12.80 30.09 13.53
C ILE A 519 -13.04 31.53 13.07
N LYS A 520 -13.85 31.75 12.03
CA LYS A 520 -14.19 33.07 11.50
C LYS A 520 -15.00 33.91 12.50
N ALA A 521 -15.87 33.25 13.26
CA ALA A 521 -16.63 33.88 14.33
C ALA A 521 -15.83 34.12 15.63
N ASN A 522 -14.60 33.58 15.69
CA ASN A 522 -13.79 33.51 16.91
C ASN A 522 -14.56 32.88 18.07
N HIS A 523 -15.36 31.86 17.79
CA HIS A 523 -16.20 31.16 18.76
C HIS A 523 -16.09 29.65 18.56
N ILE A 524 -15.05 29.05 19.16
CA ILE A 524 -14.74 27.64 19.03
C ILE A 524 -15.35 26.87 20.19
N ASP A 525 -16.20 25.88 19.89
CA ASP A 525 -16.69 24.90 20.85
C ASP A 525 -15.57 23.92 21.18
N GLU A 526 -14.90 24.12 22.31
CA GLU A 526 -13.76 23.29 22.72
C GLU A 526 -14.16 21.84 23.03
N MET A 527 -15.37 21.59 23.51
CA MET A 527 -15.83 20.25 23.83
C MET A 527 -16.01 19.45 22.52
N TRP A 528 -16.68 20.03 21.54
CA TRP A 528 -16.82 19.43 20.23
C TRP A 528 -15.48 19.30 19.50
N LEU A 529 -14.56 20.25 19.63
CA LEU A 529 -13.22 20.16 19.07
C LEU A 529 -12.43 18.98 19.66
N ASN A 530 -12.51 18.76 20.98
CA ASN A 530 -11.88 17.62 21.64
C ASN A 530 -12.43 16.28 21.12
N ASP A 531 -13.74 16.18 20.95
CA ASP A 531 -14.39 14.99 20.41
C ASP A 531 -13.94 14.73 18.96
N LEU A 532 -13.84 15.78 18.13
CA LEU A 532 -13.40 15.66 16.75
C LEU A 532 -11.92 15.30 16.63
N GLU A 533 -11.05 15.88 17.46
CA GLU A 533 -9.62 15.52 17.54
C GLU A 533 -9.43 14.06 18.00
N TYR A 534 -10.30 13.55 18.87
CA TYR A 534 -10.30 12.15 19.26
C TYR A 534 -10.80 11.23 18.14
N HIS A 535 -11.81 11.67 17.39
CA HIS A 535 -12.39 10.93 16.27
C HIS A 535 -11.41 10.81 15.10
N ASP A 536 -10.89 11.92 14.62
CA ASP A 536 -9.97 12.01 13.49
C ASP A 536 -8.59 12.50 13.94
N ASN A 537 -7.86 11.61 14.64
CA ASN A 537 -6.56 11.90 15.26
C ASN A 537 -5.35 11.75 14.30
N ILE A 538 -5.60 11.56 13.00
CA ILE A 538 -4.54 11.40 12.00
C ILE A 538 -3.60 12.62 12.01
N PHE A 539 -2.31 12.40 11.75
CA PHE A 539 -1.29 13.47 11.68
C PHE A 539 -1.27 14.37 12.92
N PRO A 540 -0.91 13.83 14.09
CA PRO A 540 -0.99 14.59 15.35
C PRO A 540 -0.11 15.85 15.35
N ASP A 541 0.96 15.88 14.55
CA ASP A 541 1.89 17.02 14.46
C ASP A 541 1.59 17.95 13.27
N ILE A 542 0.44 17.82 12.63
CA ILE A 542 0.10 18.67 11.49
C ILE A 542 0.13 20.15 11.87
N ASP A 543 0.69 20.95 10.97
CA ASP A 543 0.64 22.41 11.04
C ASP A 543 -0.19 22.94 9.87
N TYR A 544 -1.31 23.56 10.16
CA TYR A 544 -2.23 24.14 9.18
C TYR A 544 -1.55 25.11 8.19
N ARG A 545 -0.38 25.68 8.57
CA ARG A 545 0.41 26.59 7.72
C ARG A 545 1.01 25.91 6.49
N VAL A 546 0.89 24.58 6.34
CA VAL A 546 1.17 23.89 5.09
C VAL A 546 0.30 24.40 3.93
N TYR A 547 -0.80 25.09 4.23
CA TYR A 547 -1.68 25.74 3.26
C TYR A 547 -1.41 27.25 3.08
N ALA A 548 -0.43 27.83 3.76
CA ALA A 548 -0.11 29.27 3.69
C ALA A 548 0.59 29.70 2.40
#